data_1453946725c7b0920138072131752d35
#
_entry.id   1453946725c7b0920138072131752d35
#
_cell.length_a   1.000
_cell.length_b   1.000
_cell.length_c   1.000
_cell.angle_alpha   90.00
_cell.angle_beta   90.00
_cell.angle_gamma   90.00
#
_symmetry.space_group_name_H-M   'P 1'
#
loop_
_entity.id
_entity.type
_entity.pdbx_description
1 polymer ?
#
loop_
_entity_poly.entity_id
_entity_poly.type
_entity_poly.pdbx_seq_one_letter_code
_entity_poly.pdbx_strand_id
1 'polypeptide(L)'
;MDLHHLRAVAALAEQLHFGRAARALHVSQPALSKQLKQLEEELGGALFVRGRSGVAPTALGRQFADDARALLRDADQALSRARRIARGEAGALRLGFGVTSAALVARVVVRFRQRAPDVHIDLQDMSTPAQLEALRAGALDLGFARLPAPPDLASLAVVRDRLVAAVPRGRAAAIEAAGLRSLGDEPFVVVSRAVSLSFYDHVLRVCAHLGFRPRVAQEARDLATVLALVAAGVGVALVPASAMKARSARVAALRLPPAEALWRVGAVWRRDQPNPAVAAFRALIEADLARRPARAR
;
A
#
# COMPACT_ATOMS: atom_id res chain seq x y z
N MET A 1 3.76 -29.92 28.73
CA MET A 1 3.61 -28.53 29.24
C MET A 1 2.79 -27.70 28.25
N ASP A 2 1.85 -26.84 28.72
CA ASP A 2 1.06 -25.89 27.92
C ASP A 2 0.89 -24.54 28.64
N LEU A 3 0.17 -23.57 28.00
CA LEU A 3 -0.05 -22.25 28.59
C LEU A 3 -0.86 -22.27 29.90
N HIS A 4 -1.68 -23.30 30.13
CA HIS A 4 -2.42 -23.42 31.39
C HIS A 4 -1.48 -23.72 32.56
N HIS A 5 -0.48 -24.55 32.35
CA HIS A 5 0.58 -24.82 33.35
C HIS A 5 1.37 -23.54 33.68
N LEU A 6 1.75 -22.74 32.67
CA LEU A 6 2.47 -21.48 32.88
C LEU A 6 1.62 -20.48 33.70
N ARG A 7 0.31 -20.36 33.36
CA ARG A 7 -0.62 -19.52 34.13
C ARG A 7 -0.79 -20.00 35.55
N ALA A 8 -0.85 -21.33 35.79
CA ALA A 8 -0.97 -21.91 37.10
C ALA A 8 0.22 -21.54 37.99
N VAL A 9 1.46 -21.70 37.48
CA VAL A 9 2.67 -21.34 38.23
C VAL A 9 2.74 -19.84 38.49
N ALA A 10 2.52 -19.01 37.48
CA ALA A 10 2.56 -17.55 37.61
C ALA A 10 1.57 -17.05 38.68
N ALA A 11 0.31 -17.52 38.61
CA ALA A 11 -0.73 -17.15 39.57
C ALA A 11 -0.43 -17.63 41.00
N LEU A 12 0.08 -18.85 41.17
CA LEU A 12 0.43 -19.36 42.50
C LEU A 12 1.65 -18.62 43.08
N ALA A 13 2.64 -18.29 42.25
CA ALA A 13 3.81 -17.52 42.67
C ALA A 13 3.45 -16.08 43.12
N GLU A 14 2.41 -15.52 42.56
CA GLU A 14 1.89 -14.18 42.93
C GLU A 14 1.03 -14.23 44.20
N GLN A 15 0.09 -15.19 44.25
CA GLN A 15 -0.92 -15.24 45.29
C GLN A 15 -0.41 -15.98 46.58
N LEU A 16 0.59 -16.84 46.47
CA LEU A 16 1.13 -17.70 47.52
C LEU A 16 0.01 -18.45 48.31
N HIS A 17 -1.10 -18.73 47.65
CA HIS A 17 -2.28 -19.38 48.21
C HIS A 17 -3.09 -20.08 47.11
N PHE A 18 -3.22 -21.39 47.15
CA PHE A 18 -3.91 -22.19 46.12
C PHE A 18 -5.36 -21.72 45.86
N GLY A 19 -6.14 -21.44 46.90
CA GLY A 19 -7.53 -21.01 46.73
C GLY A 19 -7.65 -19.62 46.08
N ARG A 20 -6.73 -18.69 46.37
CA ARG A 20 -6.68 -17.38 45.69
C ARG A 20 -6.24 -17.51 44.25
N ALA A 21 -5.19 -18.28 44.00
CA ALA A 21 -4.69 -18.54 42.64
C ALA A 21 -5.75 -19.25 41.77
N ALA A 22 -6.45 -20.25 42.31
CA ALA A 22 -7.53 -20.94 41.61
C ALA A 22 -8.70 -19.99 41.26
N ARG A 23 -9.10 -19.11 42.18
CA ARG A 23 -10.12 -18.07 41.91
C ARG A 23 -9.67 -17.08 40.83
N ALA A 24 -8.42 -16.64 40.87
CA ALA A 24 -7.86 -15.72 39.85
C ALA A 24 -7.86 -16.34 38.44
N LEU A 25 -7.70 -17.68 38.35
CA LEU A 25 -7.71 -18.42 37.09
C LEU A 25 -9.09 -18.96 36.71
N HIS A 26 -10.13 -18.71 37.49
CA HIS A 26 -11.50 -19.25 37.32
C HIS A 26 -11.55 -20.78 37.22
N VAL A 27 -10.73 -21.46 38.01
CA VAL A 27 -10.72 -22.94 38.12
C VAL A 27 -10.95 -23.40 39.55
N SER A 28 -11.23 -24.68 39.73
CA SER A 28 -11.29 -25.24 41.07
C SER A 28 -9.87 -25.47 41.67
N GLN A 29 -9.76 -25.35 42.99
CA GLN A 29 -8.49 -25.61 43.67
C GLN A 29 -7.93 -27.01 43.42
N PRO A 30 -8.72 -28.11 43.38
CA PRO A 30 -8.23 -29.41 42.97
C PRO A 30 -7.67 -29.45 41.56
N ALA A 31 -8.32 -28.75 40.59
CA ALA A 31 -7.83 -28.67 39.23
C ALA A 31 -6.47 -27.98 39.14
N LEU A 32 -6.31 -26.81 39.80
CA LEU A 32 -5.02 -26.12 39.91
C LEU A 32 -3.94 -27.00 40.53
N SER A 33 -4.25 -27.73 41.62
CA SER A 33 -3.29 -28.62 42.29
C SER A 33 -2.89 -29.76 41.35
N LYS A 34 -3.81 -30.33 40.58
CA LYS A 34 -3.52 -31.39 39.60
C LYS A 34 -2.61 -30.89 38.48
N GLN A 35 -2.87 -29.71 37.91
CA GLN A 35 -2.03 -29.12 36.87
C GLN A 35 -0.62 -28.85 37.35
N LEU A 36 -0.44 -28.32 38.56
CA LEU A 36 0.88 -28.07 39.11
C LEU A 36 1.63 -29.39 39.40
N LYS A 37 0.95 -30.39 39.93
CA LYS A 37 1.56 -31.70 40.18
C LYS A 37 2.04 -32.37 38.89
N GLN A 38 1.23 -32.33 37.82
CA GLN A 38 1.65 -32.85 36.51
C GLN A 38 2.90 -32.15 35.99
N LEU A 39 2.97 -30.81 36.13
CA LEU A 39 4.14 -30.04 35.71
C LEU A 39 5.36 -30.35 36.56
N GLU A 40 5.22 -30.49 37.89
CA GLU A 40 6.31 -30.88 38.81
C GLU A 40 6.84 -32.29 38.51
N GLU A 41 5.94 -33.21 38.15
CA GLU A 41 6.30 -34.55 37.69
C GLU A 41 7.09 -34.51 36.35
N GLU A 42 6.66 -33.68 35.42
CA GLU A 42 7.34 -33.50 34.12
C GLU A 42 8.71 -32.84 34.28
N LEU A 43 8.87 -31.91 35.23
CA LEU A 43 10.14 -31.22 35.52
C LEU A 43 11.07 -32.02 36.45
N GLY A 44 10.57 -33.04 37.08
CA GLY A 44 11.35 -33.85 38.04
C GLY A 44 11.65 -33.16 39.37
N GLY A 45 10.88 -32.10 39.71
CA GLY A 45 11.12 -31.33 40.94
C GLY A 45 9.95 -30.47 41.39
N ALA A 46 9.80 -30.24 42.68
CA ALA A 46 8.76 -29.42 43.25
C ALA A 46 8.97 -27.90 42.95
N LEU A 47 7.94 -27.24 42.45
CA LEU A 47 7.93 -25.81 42.25
C LEU A 47 7.50 -25.03 43.51
N PHE A 48 6.66 -25.63 44.32
CA PHE A 48 6.17 -25.01 45.56
C PHE A 48 6.25 -25.98 46.74
N VAL A 49 6.50 -25.43 47.92
CA VAL A 49 6.47 -26.15 49.19
C VAL A 49 5.35 -25.60 50.07
N ARG A 50 4.70 -26.50 50.84
CA ARG A 50 3.69 -26.14 51.84
C ARG A 50 4.35 -26.19 53.20
N GLY A 51 4.39 -25.07 53.90
CA GLY A 51 4.93 -24.96 55.24
C GLY A 51 3.91 -24.42 56.24
N ARG A 52 4.32 -24.30 57.52
CA ARG A 52 3.46 -23.70 58.59
C ARG A 52 3.07 -22.28 58.30
N SER A 53 3.82 -21.51 57.50
CA SER A 53 3.56 -20.13 57.09
C SER A 53 2.83 -20.03 55.75
N GLY A 54 2.36 -21.12 55.13
CA GLY A 54 1.63 -21.09 53.85
C GLY A 54 2.42 -21.76 52.70
N VAL A 55 2.18 -21.27 51.49
CA VAL A 55 2.81 -21.74 50.26
C VAL A 55 4.02 -20.85 49.92
N ALA A 56 5.16 -21.47 49.61
CA ALA A 56 6.34 -20.71 49.17
C ALA A 56 6.96 -21.39 47.92
N PRO A 57 7.48 -20.60 46.95
CA PRO A 57 8.16 -21.16 45.79
C PRO A 57 9.54 -21.71 46.18
N THR A 58 9.94 -22.83 45.61
CA THR A 58 11.29 -23.35 45.68
C THR A 58 12.27 -22.50 44.85
N ALA A 59 13.57 -22.82 44.85
CA ALA A 59 14.50 -22.16 43.92
C ALA A 59 14.08 -22.38 42.44
N LEU A 60 13.72 -23.64 42.09
CA LEU A 60 13.18 -24.00 40.79
C LEU A 60 11.88 -23.27 40.52
N GLY A 61 10.97 -23.19 41.48
CA GLY A 61 9.69 -22.51 41.36
C GLY A 61 9.82 -21.02 41.10
N ARG A 62 10.76 -20.31 41.73
CA ARG A 62 11.03 -18.89 41.47
C ARG A 62 11.52 -18.68 40.04
N GLN A 63 12.55 -19.39 39.62
CA GLN A 63 13.09 -19.28 38.26
C GLN A 63 12.03 -19.62 37.22
N PHE A 64 11.34 -20.75 37.41
CA PHE A 64 10.29 -21.15 36.45
C PHE A 64 9.09 -20.15 36.41
N ALA A 65 8.74 -19.54 37.55
CA ALA A 65 7.67 -18.51 37.54
C ALA A 65 8.07 -17.26 36.74
N ASP A 66 9.35 -16.86 36.78
CA ASP A 66 9.84 -15.73 35.97
C ASP A 66 9.85 -16.07 34.49
N ASP A 67 10.30 -17.27 34.12
CA ASP A 67 10.26 -17.79 32.75
C ASP A 67 8.81 -17.91 32.24
N ALA A 68 7.91 -18.44 33.08
CA ALA A 68 6.48 -18.55 32.77
C ALA A 68 5.84 -17.18 32.48
N ARG A 69 6.16 -16.16 33.27
CA ARG A 69 5.66 -14.78 33.03
C ARG A 69 6.21 -14.21 31.71
N ALA A 70 7.48 -14.47 31.38
CA ALA A 70 8.07 -14.02 30.12
C ALA A 70 7.37 -14.67 28.93
N LEU A 71 7.19 -15.99 28.92
CA LEU A 71 6.51 -16.73 27.87
C LEU A 71 5.03 -16.31 27.71
N LEU A 72 4.33 -16.06 28.80
CA LEU A 72 2.95 -15.57 28.76
C LEU A 72 2.87 -14.18 28.13
N ARG A 73 3.79 -13.25 28.47
CA ARG A 73 3.87 -11.94 27.81
C ARG A 73 4.12 -12.06 26.30
N ASP A 74 5.02 -12.93 25.89
CA ASP A 74 5.34 -13.16 24.48
C ASP A 74 4.15 -13.74 23.72
N ALA A 75 3.42 -14.67 24.33
CA ALA A 75 2.19 -15.25 23.76
C ALA A 75 1.09 -14.18 23.58
N ASP A 76 0.88 -13.31 24.57
CA ASP A 76 -0.09 -12.23 24.50
C ASP A 76 0.29 -11.18 23.44
N GLN A 77 1.59 -10.87 23.31
CA GLN A 77 2.10 -9.99 22.26
C GLN A 77 1.89 -10.59 20.85
N ALA A 78 2.17 -11.90 20.70
CA ALA A 78 1.96 -12.60 19.44
C ALA A 78 0.48 -12.59 19.02
N LEU A 79 -0.42 -12.86 19.97
CA LEU A 79 -1.87 -12.82 19.74
C LEU A 79 -2.36 -11.41 19.41
N SER A 80 -1.87 -10.39 20.12
CA SER A 80 -2.19 -8.99 19.86
C SER A 80 -1.74 -8.59 18.44
N ARG A 81 -0.52 -8.96 18.04
CA ARG A 81 0.02 -8.71 16.71
C ARG A 81 -0.81 -9.40 15.62
N ALA A 82 -1.17 -10.67 15.81
CA ALA A 82 -2.02 -11.40 14.89
C ALA A 82 -3.40 -10.74 14.71
N ARG A 83 -4.02 -10.28 15.79
CA ARG A 83 -5.29 -9.54 15.75
C ARG A 83 -5.15 -8.20 15.00
N ARG A 84 -4.05 -7.49 15.17
CA ARG A 84 -3.78 -6.23 14.46
C ARG A 84 -3.56 -6.45 12.97
N ILE A 85 -2.84 -7.52 12.59
CA ILE A 85 -2.69 -7.93 11.19
C ILE A 85 -4.06 -8.26 10.58
N ALA A 86 -4.90 -9.02 11.27
CA ALA A 86 -6.24 -9.38 10.81
C ALA A 86 -7.15 -8.16 10.59
N ARG A 87 -6.92 -7.05 11.33
CA ARG A 87 -7.63 -5.77 11.14
C ARG A 87 -6.96 -4.82 10.14
N GLY A 88 -5.84 -5.22 9.53
CA GLY A 88 -5.07 -4.35 8.64
C GLY A 88 -4.37 -3.18 9.32
N GLU A 89 -4.12 -3.28 10.62
CA GLU A 89 -3.43 -2.29 11.44
C GLU A 89 -1.93 -2.55 11.56
N ALA A 90 -1.46 -3.70 11.09
CA ALA A 90 -0.06 -4.09 11.02
C ALA A 90 0.21 -4.96 9.78
N GLY A 91 1.47 -5.16 9.41
CA GLY A 91 1.89 -5.94 8.24
C GLY A 91 2.46 -5.08 7.12
N ALA A 92 2.22 -5.46 5.87
CA ALA A 92 2.72 -4.75 4.69
C ALA A 92 1.60 -4.46 3.68
N LEU A 93 1.72 -3.36 2.95
CA LEU A 93 0.84 -2.95 1.87
C LEU A 93 1.67 -2.49 0.67
N ARG A 94 1.64 -3.25 -0.41
CA ARG A 94 2.40 -3.00 -1.64
C ARG A 94 1.51 -2.30 -2.66
N LEU A 95 1.87 -1.07 -3.00
CA LEU A 95 1.08 -0.18 -3.85
C LEU A 95 1.83 0.14 -5.15
N GLY A 96 1.18 -0.10 -6.30
CA GLY A 96 1.65 0.36 -7.60
C GLY A 96 0.95 1.66 -8.01
N PHE A 97 1.68 2.63 -8.51
CA PHE A 97 1.10 3.88 -8.98
C PHE A 97 1.83 4.39 -10.22
N GLY A 98 1.29 5.41 -10.87
CA GLY A 98 1.96 6.18 -11.92
C GLY A 98 1.67 7.67 -11.70
N VAL A 99 2.28 8.51 -12.52
CA VAL A 99 2.28 9.98 -12.38
C VAL A 99 0.88 10.58 -12.17
N THR A 100 -0.13 10.08 -12.88
CA THR A 100 -1.52 10.58 -12.80
C THR A 100 -2.11 10.40 -11.39
N SER A 101 -1.77 9.33 -10.70
CA SER A 101 -2.30 9.01 -9.36
C SER A 101 -1.39 9.44 -8.22
N ALA A 102 -0.13 9.81 -8.47
CA ALA A 102 0.88 10.09 -7.46
C ALA A 102 0.40 11.06 -6.36
N ALA A 103 -0.23 12.17 -6.74
CA ALA A 103 -0.74 13.16 -5.78
C ALA A 103 -1.89 12.62 -4.90
N LEU A 104 -2.74 11.74 -5.42
CA LEU A 104 -3.78 11.06 -4.65
C LEU A 104 -3.14 10.06 -3.69
N VAL A 105 -2.26 9.21 -4.21
CA VAL A 105 -1.56 8.17 -3.43
C VAL A 105 -0.84 8.81 -2.25
N ALA A 106 -0.05 9.86 -2.47
CA ALA A 106 0.68 10.56 -1.41
C ALA A 106 -0.25 11.04 -0.28
N ARG A 107 -1.39 11.68 -0.62
CA ARG A 107 -2.36 12.14 0.39
C ARG A 107 -2.99 10.99 1.16
N VAL A 108 -3.38 9.91 0.48
CA VAL A 108 -4.00 8.75 1.13
C VAL A 108 -3.00 8.03 2.02
N VAL A 109 -1.74 7.87 1.58
CA VAL A 109 -0.65 7.27 2.36
C VAL A 109 -0.40 8.03 3.67
N VAL A 110 -0.35 9.37 3.63
CA VAL A 110 -0.18 10.17 4.85
C VAL A 110 -1.30 9.88 5.87
N ARG A 111 -2.54 9.84 5.41
CA ARG A 111 -3.71 9.54 6.28
C ARG A 111 -3.74 8.09 6.75
N PHE A 112 -3.30 7.16 5.91
CA PHE A 112 -3.23 5.76 6.26
C PHE A 112 -2.18 5.50 7.33
N ARG A 113 -0.99 6.11 7.22
CA ARG A 113 0.08 6.02 8.25
C ARG A 113 -0.35 6.53 9.61
N GLN A 114 -1.21 7.57 9.65
CA GLN A 114 -1.77 8.06 10.92
C GLN A 114 -2.72 7.04 11.56
N ARG A 115 -3.42 6.24 10.77
CA ARG A 115 -4.39 5.24 11.23
C ARG A 115 -3.80 3.87 11.53
N ALA A 116 -2.79 3.49 10.75
CA ALA A 116 -2.13 2.18 10.79
C ALA A 116 -0.61 2.37 10.71
N PRO A 117 0.02 2.92 11.77
CA PRO A 117 1.45 3.26 11.78
C PRO A 117 2.36 2.04 11.63
N ASP A 118 1.86 0.85 12.00
CA ASP A 118 2.63 -0.40 11.94
C ASP A 118 2.40 -1.21 10.66
N VAL A 119 1.74 -0.62 9.66
CA VAL A 119 1.71 -1.15 8.29
C VAL A 119 2.88 -0.56 7.51
N HIS A 120 3.79 -1.43 7.09
CA HIS A 120 4.84 -1.03 6.15
C HIS A 120 4.23 -0.80 4.76
N ILE A 121 4.42 0.40 4.19
CA ILE A 121 3.92 0.72 2.84
C ILE A 121 5.10 0.72 1.88
N ASP A 122 5.04 -0.16 0.88
CA ASP A 122 5.94 -0.18 -0.27
C ASP A 122 5.25 0.49 -1.47
N LEU A 123 5.90 1.52 -2.03
CA LEU A 123 5.38 2.32 -3.14
C LEU A 123 6.25 2.12 -4.38
N GLN A 124 5.64 1.65 -5.48
CA GLN A 124 6.35 1.39 -6.73
C GLN A 124 5.75 2.21 -7.87
N ASP A 125 6.58 3.05 -8.52
CA ASP A 125 6.19 3.71 -9.77
C ASP A 125 6.26 2.69 -10.91
N MET A 126 5.10 2.38 -11.50
CA MET A 126 4.96 1.31 -12.47
C MET A 126 3.99 1.70 -13.59
N SER A 127 4.27 1.20 -14.80
CA SER A 127 3.32 1.29 -15.91
C SER A 127 2.05 0.46 -15.64
N THR A 128 0.92 0.81 -16.27
CA THR A 128 -0.33 0.04 -16.11
C THR A 128 -0.16 -1.45 -16.40
N PRO A 129 0.48 -1.90 -17.51
CA PRO A 129 0.69 -3.32 -17.75
C PRO A 129 1.45 -4.02 -16.62
N ALA A 130 2.55 -3.42 -16.15
CA ALA A 130 3.36 -3.97 -15.06
C ALA A 130 2.57 -4.08 -13.75
N GLN A 131 1.73 -3.08 -13.43
CA GLN A 131 0.84 -3.14 -12.26
C GLN A 131 -0.18 -4.28 -12.36
N LEU A 132 -0.82 -4.47 -13.53
CA LEU A 132 -1.81 -5.54 -13.73
C LEU A 132 -1.19 -6.93 -13.61
N GLU A 133 0.02 -7.11 -14.14
CA GLU A 133 0.79 -8.35 -14.01
C GLU A 133 1.18 -8.62 -12.55
N ALA A 134 1.73 -7.63 -11.86
CA ALA A 134 2.12 -7.73 -10.45
C ALA A 134 0.93 -8.00 -9.52
N LEU A 135 -0.26 -7.43 -9.80
CA LEU A 135 -1.51 -7.74 -9.09
C LEU A 135 -1.91 -9.21 -9.26
N ARG A 136 -1.86 -9.75 -10.48
CA ARG A 136 -2.18 -11.16 -10.76
C ARG A 136 -1.20 -12.11 -10.10
N ALA A 137 0.07 -11.78 -10.13
CA ALA A 137 1.14 -12.54 -9.47
C ALA A 137 1.13 -12.42 -7.93
N GLY A 138 0.29 -11.54 -7.34
CA GLY A 138 0.29 -11.27 -5.90
C GLY A 138 1.52 -10.51 -5.40
N ALA A 139 2.34 -9.97 -6.31
CA ALA A 139 3.47 -9.12 -5.98
C ALA A 139 3.04 -7.70 -5.58
N LEU A 140 1.84 -7.29 -5.99
CA LEU A 140 1.18 -6.05 -5.60
C LEU A 140 -0.14 -6.35 -4.90
N ASP A 141 -0.51 -5.52 -3.92
CA ASP A 141 -1.76 -5.64 -3.18
C ASP A 141 -2.86 -4.74 -3.79
N LEU A 142 -2.48 -3.52 -4.23
CA LEU A 142 -3.36 -2.56 -4.89
C LEU A 142 -2.55 -1.74 -5.89
N GLY A 143 -3.11 -1.52 -7.08
CA GLY A 143 -2.53 -0.70 -8.14
C GLY A 143 -3.40 0.50 -8.49
N PHE A 144 -2.79 1.53 -9.07
CA PHE A 144 -3.50 2.67 -9.66
C PHE A 144 -3.29 2.66 -11.17
N ALA A 145 -4.14 1.92 -11.88
CA ALA A 145 -4.00 1.61 -13.28
C ALA A 145 -5.03 2.35 -14.15
N ARG A 146 -4.75 2.46 -15.46
CA ARG A 146 -5.72 3.01 -16.43
C ARG A 146 -6.93 2.11 -16.57
N LEU A 147 -8.10 2.72 -16.65
CA LEU A 147 -9.36 2.04 -16.87
C LEU A 147 -9.71 1.96 -18.38
N PRO A 148 -10.48 0.94 -18.81
CA PRO A 148 -11.10 -0.10 -18.00
C PRO A 148 -10.06 -1.12 -17.48
N ALA A 149 -10.29 -1.60 -16.25
CA ALA A 149 -9.52 -2.72 -15.71
C ALA A 149 -9.99 -4.05 -16.36
N PRO A 150 -9.12 -5.06 -16.46
CA PRO A 150 -9.53 -6.41 -16.89
C PRO A 150 -10.62 -6.98 -15.96
N PRO A 151 -11.51 -7.87 -16.48
CA PRO A 151 -12.68 -8.37 -15.73
C PRO A 151 -12.32 -9.26 -14.53
N ASP A 152 -11.12 -9.84 -14.51
CA ASP A 152 -10.58 -10.64 -13.40
C ASP A 152 -10.21 -9.77 -12.16
N LEU A 153 -10.06 -8.47 -12.36
CA LEU A 153 -9.74 -7.52 -11.30
C LEU A 153 -10.95 -6.66 -10.92
N ALA A 154 -10.97 -6.22 -9.68
CA ALA A 154 -11.92 -5.21 -9.21
C ALA A 154 -11.32 -3.81 -9.37
N SER A 155 -12.15 -2.79 -9.58
CA SER A 155 -11.67 -1.43 -9.72
C SER A 155 -12.63 -0.38 -9.18
N LEU A 156 -12.07 0.75 -8.73
CA LEU A 156 -12.78 1.97 -8.33
C LEU A 156 -12.15 3.15 -9.07
N ALA A 157 -12.91 3.87 -9.89
CA ALA A 157 -12.39 5.06 -10.59
C ALA A 157 -12.03 6.16 -9.59
N VAL A 158 -10.80 6.71 -9.68
CA VAL A 158 -10.28 7.64 -8.65
C VAL A 158 -9.77 8.97 -9.21
N VAL A 159 -9.26 8.97 -10.43
CA VAL A 159 -8.70 10.18 -11.08
C VAL A 159 -9.11 10.21 -12.56
N ARG A 160 -9.45 11.40 -13.04
CA ARG A 160 -9.52 11.70 -14.49
C ARG A 160 -8.28 12.51 -14.86
N ASP A 161 -7.69 12.22 -15.97
CA ASP A 161 -6.57 12.98 -16.52
C ASP A 161 -6.75 13.12 -18.03
N ARG A 162 -5.92 13.94 -18.63
CA ARG A 162 -5.92 14.21 -20.07
C ARG A 162 -4.51 14.33 -20.60
N LEU A 163 -4.29 14.06 -21.86
CA LEU A 163 -3.10 14.48 -22.58
C LEU A 163 -3.15 15.97 -22.85
N VAL A 164 -1.98 16.59 -22.76
CA VAL A 164 -1.67 17.92 -23.24
C VAL A 164 -0.43 17.85 -24.13
N ALA A 165 -0.29 18.77 -25.06
CA ALA A 165 0.97 18.90 -25.78
C ALA A 165 1.95 19.71 -24.91
N ALA A 166 3.06 19.10 -24.52
CA ALA A 166 4.19 19.76 -23.91
C ALA A 166 5.10 20.28 -25.02
N VAL A 167 5.30 21.60 -25.07
CA VAL A 167 6.07 22.27 -26.11
C VAL A 167 7.09 23.23 -25.47
N PRO A 168 8.23 23.48 -26.12
CA PRO A 168 9.14 24.55 -25.67
C PRO A 168 8.37 25.88 -25.58
N ARG A 169 8.51 26.60 -24.47
CA ARG A 169 7.71 27.82 -24.22
C ARG A 169 7.85 28.87 -25.32
N GLY A 170 9.05 29.02 -25.89
CA GLY A 170 9.30 29.99 -26.99
C GLY A 170 8.58 29.63 -28.29
N ARG A 171 8.09 28.39 -28.45
CA ARG A 171 7.36 27.93 -29.65
C ARG A 171 5.85 27.85 -29.45
N ALA A 172 5.36 27.99 -28.21
CA ALA A 172 3.96 27.77 -27.87
C ALA A 172 3.01 28.68 -28.69
N ALA A 173 3.29 29.95 -28.73
CA ALA A 173 2.44 30.92 -29.45
C ALA A 173 2.40 30.66 -30.96
N ALA A 174 3.51 30.26 -31.57
CA ALA A 174 3.56 29.94 -33.00
C ALA A 174 2.75 28.67 -33.32
N ILE A 175 2.86 27.64 -32.48
CA ILE A 175 2.10 26.38 -32.62
C ILE A 175 0.59 26.64 -32.39
N GLU A 176 0.21 27.43 -31.38
CA GLU A 176 -1.18 27.79 -31.17
C GLU A 176 -1.77 28.55 -32.37
N ALA A 177 -1.05 29.51 -32.93
CA ALA A 177 -1.50 30.30 -34.09
C ALA A 177 -1.62 29.40 -35.36
N ALA A 178 -0.71 28.46 -35.56
CA ALA A 178 -0.74 27.52 -36.69
C ALA A 178 -1.77 26.37 -36.51
N GLY A 179 -2.26 26.19 -35.28
CA GLY A 179 -3.18 25.12 -34.91
C GLY A 179 -2.47 23.83 -34.55
N LEU A 180 -3.16 22.94 -33.79
CA LEU A 180 -2.58 21.72 -33.24
C LEU A 180 -2.08 20.71 -34.27
N ARG A 181 -2.55 20.80 -35.52
CA ARG A 181 -2.07 19.96 -36.62
C ARG A 181 -0.60 20.22 -36.96
N SER A 182 -0.11 21.44 -36.71
CA SER A 182 1.29 21.82 -36.90
C SER A 182 2.27 21.10 -35.96
N LEU A 183 1.77 20.48 -34.90
CA LEU A 183 2.59 19.55 -34.09
C LEU A 183 3.18 18.42 -34.93
N GLY A 184 2.54 18.04 -36.04
CA GLY A 184 3.06 17.01 -36.95
C GLY A 184 4.39 17.36 -37.63
N ASP A 185 4.70 18.64 -37.76
CA ASP A 185 5.93 19.16 -38.34
C ASP A 185 7.10 19.16 -37.30
N GLU A 186 6.76 19.00 -36.02
CA GLU A 186 7.73 19.01 -34.93
C GLU A 186 8.35 17.62 -34.71
N PRO A 187 9.62 17.54 -34.26
CA PRO A 187 10.18 16.32 -33.74
C PRO A 187 9.48 15.92 -32.42
N PHE A 188 9.14 14.65 -32.28
CA PHE A 188 8.47 14.12 -31.08
C PHE A 188 9.44 13.44 -30.13
N VAL A 189 9.27 13.73 -28.84
CA VAL A 189 9.86 12.97 -27.72
C VAL A 189 8.75 12.13 -27.10
N VAL A 190 8.95 10.83 -26.97
CA VAL A 190 7.92 9.92 -26.48
C VAL A 190 8.44 9.02 -25.36
N VAL A 191 7.54 8.53 -24.49
CA VAL A 191 7.88 7.41 -23.60
C VAL A 191 8.01 6.15 -24.46
N SER A 192 9.09 5.40 -24.27
CA SER A 192 9.40 4.21 -25.05
C SER A 192 8.25 3.19 -25.03
N ARG A 193 7.99 2.59 -26.18
CA ARG A 193 7.01 1.53 -26.35
C ARG A 193 7.28 0.33 -25.43
N ALA A 194 8.56 0.01 -25.19
CA ALA A 194 8.98 -1.07 -24.29
C ALA A 194 8.60 -0.81 -22.83
N VAL A 195 8.52 0.46 -22.40
CA VAL A 195 8.13 0.83 -21.03
C VAL A 195 6.62 0.79 -20.86
N SER A 196 5.86 1.32 -21.82
CA SER A 196 4.39 1.35 -21.73
C SER A 196 3.76 1.38 -23.12
N LEU A 197 3.54 0.19 -23.68
CA LEU A 197 2.87 0.00 -24.98
C LEU A 197 1.51 0.73 -25.02
N SER A 198 0.69 0.58 -23.99
CA SER A 198 -0.66 1.20 -23.92
C SER A 198 -0.62 2.73 -23.90
N PHE A 199 0.40 3.33 -23.29
CA PHE A 199 0.57 4.78 -23.29
C PHE A 199 1.11 5.25 -24.65
N TYR A 200 2.09 4.57 -25.20
CA TYR A 200 2.64 4.86 -26.54
C TYR A 200 1.55 4.83 -27.60
N ASP A 201 0.77 3.74 -27.65
CA ASP A 201 -0.35 3.60 -28.61
C ASP A 201 -1.44 4.66 -28.40
N HIS A 202 -1.65 5.10 -27.14
CA HIS A 202 -2.60 6.19 -26.87
C HIS A 202 -2.11 7.51 -27.44
N VAL A 203 -0.82 7.83 -27.30
CA VAL A 203 -0.21 9.03 -27.91
C VAL A 203 -0.38 8.99 -29.44
N LEU A 204 -0.09 7.83 -30.07
CA LEU A 204 -0.26 7.69 -31.52
C LEU A 204 -1.72 7.87 -31.98
N ARG A 205 -2.70 7.33 -31.24
CA ARG A 205 -4.13 7.53 -31.54
C ARG A 205 -4.52 8.98 -31.46
N VAL A 206 -4.07 9.72 -30.43
CA VAL A 206 -4.37 11.15 -30.30
C VAL A 206 -3.73 11.95 -31.41
N CYS A 207 -2.49 11.66 -31.82
CA CYS A 207 -1.86 12.28 -32.98
C CYS A 207 -2.63 12.01 -34.28
N ALA A 208 -3.05 10.76 -34.52
CA ALA A 208 -3.86 10.40 -35.68
C ALA A 208 -5.20 11.15 -35.71
N HIS A 209 -5.86 11.31 -34.54
CA HIS A 209 -7.09 12.08 -34.43
C HIS A 209 -6.88 13.58 -34.72
N LEU A 210 -5.71 14.11 -34.38
CA LEU A 210 -5.29 15.46 -34.73
C LEU A 210 -4.89 15.62 -36.21
N GLY A 211 -4.90 14.52 -36.98
CA GLY A 211 -4.63 14.48 -38.41
C GLY A 211 -3.17 14.38 -38.82
N PHE A 212 -2.30 13.87 -37.93
CA PHE A 212 -0.89 13.66 -38.24
C PHE A 212 -0.32 12.39 -37.61
N ARG A 213 0.84 11.95 -38.11
CA ARG A 213 1.68 10.91 -37.50
C ARG A 213 2.93 11.57 -36.90
N PRO A 214 3.25 11.30 -35.61
CA PRO A 214 4.41 11.93 -34.99
C PRO A 214 5.72 11.37 -35.57
N ARG A 215 6.64 12.28 -35.88
CA ARG A 215 8.01 11.93 -36.24
C ARG A 215 8.83 11.75 -34.95
N VAL A 216 8.93 10.51 -34.44
CA VAL A 216 9.65 10.23 -33.21
C VAL A 216 11.15 10.45 -33.42
N ALA A 217 11.68 11.49 -32.77
CA ALA A 217 13.10 11.84 -32.81
C ALA A 217 13.85 11.26 -31.61
N GLN A 218 13.16 11.08 -30.46
CA GLN A 218 13.78 10.55 -29.26
C GLN A 218 12.77 9.76 -28.43
N GLU A 219 13.21 8.63 -27.90
CA GLU A 219 12.49 7.87 -26.87
C GLU A 219 13.14 8.07 -25.49
N ALA A 220 12.33 8.06 -24.42
CA ALA A 220 12.78 8.12 -23.04
C ALA A 220 12.05 7.06 -22.19
N ARG A 221 12.61 6.72 -21.03
CA ARG A 221 12.04 5.69 -20.17
C ARG A 221 10.96 6.22 -19.21
N ASP A 222 10.90 7.52 -18.98
CA ASP A 222 10.00 8.18 -18.04
C ASP A 222 9.60 9.59 -18.52
N LEU A 223 8.54 10.12 -17.92
CA LEU A 223 7.98 11.42 -18.28
C LEU A 223 8.83 12.61 -17.82
N ALA A 224 9.65 12.46 -16.78
CA ALA A 224 10.54 13.53 -16.33
C ALA A 224 11.63 13.78 -17.37
N THR A 225 12.22 12.72 -17.91
CA THR A 225 13.20 12.77 -19.01
C THR A 225 12.55 13.36 -20.28
N VAL A 226 11.31 12.93 -20.62
CA VAL A 226 10.58 13.51 -21.76
C VAL A 226 10.43 15.03 -21.59
N LEU A 227 9.97 15.50 -20.42
CA LEU A 227 9.79 16.94 -20.16
C LEU A 227 11.11 17.70 -20.14
N ALA A 228 12.22 17.10 -19.66
CA ALA A 228 13.54 17.69 -19.70
C ALA A 228 14.04 17.90 -21.14
N LEU A 229 13.84 16.92 -22.02
CA LEU A 229 14.19 16.98 -23.45
C LEU A 229 13.36 18.05 -24.17
N VAL A 230 12.05 18.15 -23.88
CA VAL A 230 11.20 19.24 -24.39
C VAL A 230 11.70 20.61 -23.90
N ALA A 231 12.07 20.72 -22.61
CA ALA A 231 12.63 21.96 -22.05
C ALA A 231 13.95 22.38 -22.71
N ALA A 232 14.74 21.40 -23.17
CA ALA A 232 15.99 21.60 -23.92
C ALA A 232 15.77 21.92 -25.40
N GLY A 233 14.52 21.82 -25.91
CA GLY A 233 14.19 22.13 -27.31
C GLY A 233 14.40 21.00 -28.29
N VAL A 234 14.55 19.74 -27.83
CA VAL A 234 14.72 18.56 -28.68
C VAL A 234 13.47 18.30 -29.54
N GLY A 235 12.27 18.68 -29.02
CA GLY A 235 11.00 18.51 -29.72
C GLY A 235 9.81 18.77 -28.82
N VAL A 236 8.68 18.23 -29.23
CA VAL A 236 7.39 18.30 -28.50
C VAL A 236 6.99 16.92 -28.00
N ALA A 237 6.06 16.86 -27.03
CA ALA A 237 5.56 15.59 -26.51
C ALA A 237 4.07 15.68 -26.17
N LEU A 238 3.37 14.54 -26.22
CA LEU A 238 2.07 14.41 -25.56
C LEU A 238 2.27 13.74 -24.19
N VAL A 239 1.87 14.45 -23.14
CA VAL A 239 2.07 14.02 -21.76
C VAL A 239 0.79 14.17 -20.92
N PRO A 240 0.63 13.42 -19.82
CA PRO A 240 -0.45 13.67 -18.86
C PRO A 240 -0.41 15.11 -18.33
N ALA A 241 -1.56 15.77 -18.22
CA ALA A 241 -1.64 17.11 -17.64
C ALA A 241 -1.14 17.12 -16.17
N SER A 242 -1.29 16.00 -15.45
CA SER A 242 -0.72 15.81 -14.11
C SER A 242 0.81 15.89 -14.09
N ALA A 243 1.50 15.39 -15.12
CA ALA A 243 2.96 15.45 -15.23
C ALA A 243 3.47 16.89 -15.38
N MET A 244 2.64 17.78 -15.95
CA MET A 244 3.00 19.18 -16.14
C MET A 244 3.17 19.96 -14.82
N LYS A 245 2.72 19.42 -13.70
CA LYS A 245 2.95 20.05 -12.37
C LYS A 245 4.43 20.11 -11.99
N ALA A 246 5.21 19.15 -12.44
CA ALA A 246 6.66 19.06 -12.19
C ALA A 246 7.51 19.65 -13.34
N ARG A 247 6.88 20.29 -14.34
CA ARG A 247 7.58 20.81 -15.51
C ARG A 247 8.49 22.00 -15.17
N SER A 248 9.54 22.16 -15.96
CA SER A 248 10.33 23.38 -16.03
C SER A 248 9.49 24.58 -16.53
N ALA A 249 9.80 25.79 -16.09
CA ALA A 249 9.20 27.02 -16.62
C ALA A 249 9.43 27.18 -18.14
N ARG A 250 10.39 26.47 -18.73
CA ARG A 250 10.68 26.46 -20.17
C ARG A 250 9.71 25.65 -21.01
N VAL A 251 8.78 24.88 -20.39
CA VAL A 251 7.78 24.07 -21.10
C VAL A 251 6.42 24.69 -20.92
N ALA A 252 5.69 24.84 -22.02
CA ALA A 252 4.28 25.23 -22.05
C ALA A 252 3.39 24.00 -22.31
N ALA A 253 2.12 24.08 -21.86
CA ALA A 253 1.13 23.06 -22.11
C ALA A 253 0.06 23.62 -23.04
N LEU A 254 -0.14 22.98 -24.19
CA LEU A 254 -1.25 23.27 -25.09
C LEU A 254 -2.36 22.26 -24.88
N ARG A 255 -3.58 22.75 -24.78
CA ARG A 255 -4.76 21.91 -24.53
C ARG A 255 -5.18 21.17 -25.80
N LEU A 256 -5.38 19.87 -25.69
CA LEU A 256 -5.87 19.02 -26.77
C LEU A 256 -7.41 18.88 -26.69
N PRO A 257 -8.11 18.60 -27.81
CA PRO A 257 -9.54 18.31 -27.84
C PRO A 257 -9.92 17.22 -26.83
N PRO A 258 -11.15 17.28 -26.24
CA PRO A 258 -11.48 16.51 -25.04
C PRO A 258 -11.68 15.00 -25.27
N ALA A 259 -12.17 14.56 -26.42
CA ALA A 259 -12.68 13.20 -26.57
C ALA A 259 -11.56 12.13 -26.43
N GLU A 260 -10.48 12.25 -27.20
CA GLU A 260 -9.42 11.23 -27.27
C GLU A 260 -8.31 11.45 -26.25
N ALA A 261 -8.20 12.70 -25.76
CA ALA A 261 -7.16 13.05 -24.80
C ALA A 261 -7.48 12.63 -23.36
N LEU A 262 -8.73 12.23 -23.08
CA LEU A 262 -9.17 11.89 -21.72
C LEU A 262 -8.99 10.43 -21.40
N TRP A 263 -8.60 10.14 -20.17
CA TRP A 263 -8.67 8.79 -19.59
C TRP A 263 -8.99 8.83 -18.11
N ARG A 264 -9.30 7.65 -17.57
CA ARG A 264 -9.51 7.46 -16.14
C ARG A 264 -8.46 6.51 -15.57
N VAL A 265 -8.05 6.80 -14.33
CA VAL A 265 -7.25 5.89 -13.52
C VAL A 265 -8.13 5.39 -12.38
N GLY A 266 -8.08 4.11 -12.11
CA GLY A 266 -8.77 3.44 -11.01
C GLY A 266 -7.78 2.87 -10.01
N ALA A 267 -8.18 2.82 -8.74
CA ALA A 267 -7.63 1.86 -7.81
C ALA A 267 -8.07 0.46 -8.28
N VAL A 268 -7.13 -0.48 -8.42
CA VAL A 268 -7.36 -1.82 -8.98
C VAL A 268 -6.75 -2.85 -8.04
N TRP A 269 -7.47 -3.94 -7.78
CA TRP A 269 -7.04 -5.01 -6.87
C TRP A 269 -7.65 -6.34 -7.29
N ARG A 270 -7.10 -7.45 -6.78
CA ARG A 270 -7.69 -8.76 -6.98
C ARG A 270 -9.03 -8.88 -6.27
N ARG A 271 -10.00 -9.57 -6.87
CA ARG A 271 -11.33 -9.75 -6.26
C ARG A 271 -11.27 -10.54 -4.95
N ASP A 272 -10.35 -11.51 -4.87
CA ASP A 272 -10.06 -12.37 -3.72
C ASP A 272 -8.95 -11.82 -2.80
N GLN A 273 -8.71 -10.50 -2.82
CA GLN A 273 -7.60 -9.88 -2.10
C GLN A 273 -7.58 -10.24 -0.61
N PRO A 274 -6.57 -11.00 -0.14
CA PRO A 274 -6.53 -11.50 1.23
C PRO A 274 -5.98 -10.48 2.24
N ASN A 275 -5.29 -9.42 1.77
CA ASN A 275 -4.65 -8.44 2.64
C ASN A 275 -5.70 -7.45 3.20
N PRO A 276 -6.03 -7.48 4.51
CA PRO A 276 -7.06 -6.62 5.09
C PRO A 276 -6.68 -5.13 5.07
N ALA A 277 -5.37 -4.79 4.98
CA ALA A 277 -4.92 -3.41 4.83
C ALA A 277 -5.42 -2.76 3.52
N VAL A 278 -5.68 -3.56 2.47
CA VAL A 278 -6.27 -3.06 1.22
C VAL A 278 -7.67 -2.51 1.43
N ALA A 279 -8.51 -3.20 2.20
CA ALA A 279 -9.87 -2.72 2.51
C ALA A 279 -9.83 -1.40 3.28
N ALA A 280 -8.96 -1.31 4.30
CA ALA A 280 -8.77 -0.09 5.09
C ALA A 280 -8.23 1.07 4.24
N PHE A 281 -7.28 0.80 3.33
CA PHE A 281 -6.73 1.80 2.42
C PHE A 281 -7.77 2.30 1.40
N ARG A 282 -8.59 1.39 0.85
CA ARG A 282 -9.68 1.72 -0.07
C ARG A 282 -10.73 2.63 0.57
N ALA A 283 -11.12 2.36 1.82
CA ALA A 283 -12.05 3.22 2.55
C ALA A 283 -11.53 4.68 2.66
N LEU A 284 -10.22 4.88 2.78
CA LEU A 284 -9.62 6.21 2.76
C LEU A 284 -9.62 6.85 1.38
N ILE A 285 -9.45 6.06 0.30
CA ILE A 285 -9.62 6.55 -1.07
C ILE A 285 -11.06 7.04 -1.27
N GLU A 286 -12.05 6.26 -0.92
CA GLU A 286 -13.47 6.60 -1.02
C GLU A 286 -13.81 7.88 -0.24
N ALA A 287 -13.29 8.00 0.98
CA ALA A 287 -13.43 9.20 1.80
C ALA A 287 -12.73 10.44 1.19
N ASP A 288 -11.58 10.28 0.51
CA ASP A 288 -10.92 11.36 -0.22
C ASP A 288 -11.75 11.81 -1.43
N LEU A 289 -12.33 10.85 -2.16
CA LEU A 289 -13.20 11.13 -3.31
C LEU A 289 -14.48 11.85 -2.91
N ALA A 290 -15.10 11.47 -1.79
CA ALA A 290 -16.31 12.11 -1.27
C ALA A 290 -16.11 13.59 -0.90
N ARG A 291 -14.89 13.96 -0.49
CA ARG A 291 -14.52 15.34 -0.13
C ARG A 291 -14.20 16.25 -1.32
N ARG A 292 -14.06 15.70 -2.52
CA ARG A 292 -13.75 16.49 -3.72
C ARG A 292 -15.02 17.13 -4.29
N PRO A 293 -14.98 18.41 -4.70
CA PRO A 293 -16.09 19.02 -5.39
C PRO A 293 -16.37 18.29 -6.72
N ALA A 294 -17.64 18.23 -7.12
CA ALA A 294 -18.12 17.46 -8.28
C ALA A 294 -17.38 17.76 -9.62
N ARG A 295 -16.75 18.92 -9.77
CA ARG A 295 -15.98 19.30 -10.97
C ARG A 295 -14.61 18.60 -11.08
N ALA A 296 -14.16 17.89 -10.05
CA ALA A 296 -12.86 17.19 -10.01
C ALA A 296 -13.00 15.65 -10.04
N ARG A 297 -14.22 15.15 -10.17
CA ARG A 297 -14.54 13.71 -10.28
C ARG A 297 -14.41 13.19 -11.71
#